data_820de8016b219ebd405bbe3dee0531ed
#
_entry.id   820de8016b219ebd405bbe3dee0531ed
#
_cell.length_a   1.000
_cell.length_b   1.000
_cell.length_c   1.000
_cell.angle_alpha   90.00
_cell.angle_beta   90.00
_cell.angle_gamma   90.00
#
_symmetry.space_group_name_H-M   'P 1'
#
loop_
_entity.id
_entity.type
_entity.pdbx_description
1 polymer ?
#
loop_
_entity_poly.entity_id
_entity_poly.type
_entity_poly.pdbx_seq_one_letter_code
_entity_poly.pdbx_strand_id
1 'polypeptide(L)'
;LIPIALPGPTDMSEFSSESMQPRTPDEARVELASTSIRDAFEGYNAHFRAITQRARRRFEQRDWLGARSDAVERIELYDRCVAAAGARLAAQLEAQSQDKALWARIHARYAELIAGLLDQELYKTFFNTLTRRFFATRGVDAAIEFVALSIAPTDRITHPVARRSYAVAGDLAAVFARVLADYPFAVPYADPQDCARKLAERIGEQLADWEAPPVRGLELMETVFYRERRAYLVGRVYGESRFAPIVIALMHTERGLRVDALITERAQVAVLFGYTRSYFHADLETVGDAVVFLRTLLPHKPVDELYTVLGRAKQGKTERYRHLFAHLARHPEEAFVHADGERGMVMAVFTLPSYPVVFKLIRDRFAYPKTMARAEVEQKYRLVFHHDRVGRLVDAQLFRHLRFARRQFAPALLDELLQGCRETVQTDGEDLVFSHCYIERRLRPLNLYLREVEPARAIAAIVDYGQAIKDLARSNIFPGDLLLKNFGISRAGRAIFYDYDELCFVTECRFRALPTARHEDEELHAGAWYHVDENDVFPEQFPQFLGLSPELREALLEAHGEIFTVGWWLALQEDIRAGALADVPPYPSRLRV
;
A
#
# COMPACT_ATOMS: atom_id res chain seq x y z
N LEU A 1 -24.22 25.30 -68.26
CA LEU A 1 -25.49 25.85 -67.78
C LEU A 1 -26.56 24.76 -67.84
N ILE A 2 -26.74 24.00 -66.79
CA ILE A 2 -27.88 23.11 -66.55
C ILE A 2 -28.33 23.37 -65.12
N PRO A 3 -29.59 23.69 -64.87
CA PRO A 3 -30.06 24.02 -63.52
C PRO A 3 -30.32 22.72 -62.73
N ILE A 4 -29.73 22.62 -61.51
CA ILE A 4 -30.02 21.55 -60.56
C ILE A 4 -31.27 21.98 -59.78
N ALA A 5 -32.32 21.15 -59.90
CA ALA A 5 -33.55 21.31 -59.14
C ALA A 5 -33.33 20.94 -57.66
N LEU A 6 -33.81 21.78 -56.74
CA LEU A 6 -33.89 21.53 -55.31
C LEU A 6 -35.04 20.53 -55.02
N PRO A 7 -34.84 19.53 -54.17
CA PRO A 7 -35.96 18.70 -53.72
C PRO A 7 -36.81 19.46 -52.70
N GLY A 8 -38.10 19.31 -52.79
CA GLY A 8 -39.12 19.89 -51.94
C GLY A 8 -39.11 19.33 -50.50
N PRO A 9 -39.90 19.95 -49.59
CA PRO A 9 -39.85 19.59 -48.16
C PRO A 9 -40.40 18.19 -47.93
N THR A 10 -39.53 17.31 -47.41
CA THR A 10 -39.92 15.99 -46.90
C THR A 10 -40.65 16.18 -45.57
N ASP A 11 -41.78 15.57 -45.50
CA ASP A 11 -42.74 15.48 -44.40
C ASP A 11 -42.03 14.98 -43.11
N MET A 12 -41.94 15.84 -42.09
CA MET A 12 -41.40 15.56 -40.77
C MET A 12 -42.50 15.05 -39.85
N SER A 13 -43.09 13.91 -40.15
CA SER A 13 -44.14 13.31 -39.32
C SER A 13 -43.93 11.83 -39.09
N GLU A 14 -42.74 11.42 -38.65
CA GLU A 14 -42.55 10.11 -37.98
C GLU A 14 -41.39 10.16 -36.99
N PHE A 15 -41.47 11.07 -35.99
CA PHE A 15 -40.85 10.78 -34.71
C PHE A 15 -41.79 9.87 -33.96
N SER A 16 -41.58 8.56 -34.10
CA SER A 16 -42.20 7.56 -33.24
C SER A 16 -41.90 7.93 -31.78
N SER A 17 -42.91 8.41 -31.08
CA SER A 17 -42.94 8.41 -29.63
C SER A 17 -42.84 6.94 -29.23
N GLU A 18 -41.65 6.45 -28.90
CA GLU A 18 -41.51 5.25 -28.09
C GLU A 18 -42.30 5.50 -26.83
N SER A 19 -43.48 4.91 -26.77
CA SER A 19 -44.36 4.91 -25.63
C SER A 19 -43.57 4.26 -24.48
N MET A 20 -43.10 5.11 -23.57
CA MET A 20 -42.52 4.68 -22.30
C MET A 20 -43.61 3.94 -21.52
N GLN A 21 -43.64 2.59 -21.68
CA GLN A 21 -44.52 1.74 -20.87
C GLN A 21 -44.24 2.04 -19.39
N PRO A 22 -45.29 2.16 -18.56
CA PRO A 22 -45.06 2.41 -17.15
C PRO A 22 -44.24 1.26 -16.57
N ARG A 23 -43.05 1.59 -16.02
CA ARG A 23 -42.18 0.61 -15.36
C ARG A 23 -42.95 -0.07 -14.23
N THR A 24 -42.79 -1.36 -14.12
CA THR A 24 -43.35 -2.08 -12.94
C THR A 24 -42.68 -1.53 -11.66
N PRO A 25 -43.35 -1.61 -10.48
CA PRO A 25 -42.75 -1.17 -9.22
C PRO A 25 -41.36 -1.76 -8.97
N ASP A 26 -41.11 -3.00 -9.39
CA ASP A 26 -39.84 -3.68 -9.28
C ASP A 26 -38.78 -3.12 -10.25
N GLU A 27 -39.16 -2.79 -11.48
CA GLU A 27 -38.24 -2.15 -12.45
C GLU A 27 -37.84 -0.75 -11.98
N ALA A 28 -38.78 0.00 -11.45
CA ALA A 28 -38.49 1.31 -10.86
C ALA A 28 -37.52 1.19 -9.67
N ARG A 29 -37.67 0.16 -8.83
CA ARG A 29 -36.79 -0.11 -7.70
C ARG A 29 -35.37 -0.53 -8.15
N VAL A 30 -35.26 -1.39 -9.15
CA VAL A 30 -33.99 -1.78 -9.76
C VAL A 30 -33.24 -0.56 -10.31
N GLU A 31 -33.93 0.28 -11.09
CA GLU A 31 -33.36 1.51 -11.64
C GLU A 31 -32.88 2.47 -10.56
N LEU A 32 -33.72 2.70 -9.53
CA LEU A 32 -33.39 3.59 -8.41
C LEU A 32 -32.16 3.08 -7.63
N ALA A 33 -32.12 1.79 -7.30
CA ALA A 33 -31.00 1.21 -6.57
C ALA A 33 -29.69 1.23 -7.40
N SER A 34 -29.76 0.84 -8.67
CA SER A 34 -28.57 0.83 -9.55
C SER A 34 -28.00 2.24 -9.73
N THR A 35 -28.86 3.22 -9.98
CA THR A 35 -28.46 4.63 -10.10
C THR A 35 -27.91 5.16 -8.76
N SER A 36 -28.55 4.83 -7.63
CA SER A 36 -28.10 5.24 -6.30
C SER A 36 -26.68 4.70 -5.97
N ILE A 37 -26.37 3.48 -6.41
CA ILE A 37 -25.02 2.89 -6.22
C ILE A 37 -23.99 3.62 -7.09
N ARG A 38 -24.31 3.88 -8.38
CA ARG A 38 -23.43 4.63 -9.29
C ARG A 38 -23.14 6.02 -8.73
N ASP A 39 -24.18 6.77 -8.37
CA ASP A 39 -24.06 8.14 -7.88
C ASP A 39 -23.29 8.20 -6.54
N ALA A 40 -23.45 7.18 -5.69
CA ALA A 40 -22.66 7.07 -4.46
C ALA A 40 -21.18 6.87 -4.73
N PHE A 41 -20.82 6.06 -5.74
CA PHE A 41 -19.41 5.90 -6.14
C PHE A 41 -18.87 7.17 -6.80
N GLU A 42 -19.62 7.83 -7.67
CA GLU A 42 -19.22 9.09 -8.30
C GLU A 42 -18.98 10.18 -7.25
N GLY A 43 -19.87 10.29 -6.26
CA GLY A 43 -19.70 11.18 -5.11
C GLY A 43 -18.45 10.87 -4.29
N TYR A 44 -18.19 9.59 -4.02
CA TYR A 44 -16.93 9.15 -3.40
C TYR A 44 -15.71 9.55 -4.25
N ASN A 45 -15.75 9.28 -5.56
CA ASN A 45 -14.61 9.57 -6.44
C ASN A 45 -14.34 11.07 -6.57
N ALA A 46 -15.37 11.88 -6.66
CA ALA A 46 -15.26 13.34 -6.67
C ALA A 46 -14.65 13.87 -5.35
N HIS A 47 -15.08 13.36 -4.21
CA HIS A 47 -14.53 13.76 -2.91
C HIS A 47 -13.08 13.28 -2.74
N PHE A 48 -12.77 12.05 -3.14
CA PHE A 48 -11.40 11.52 -3.16
C PHE A 48 -10.47 12.40 -4.00
N ARG A 49 -10.94 12.83 -5.19
CA ARG A 49 -10.19 13.72 -6.08
C ARG A 49 -9.99 15.09 -5.45
N ALA A 50 -11.02 15.65 -4.82
CA ALA A 50 -10.93 16.95 -4.14
C ALA A 50 -9.88 16.94 -3.01
N ILE A 51 -9.82 15.87 -2.20
CA ILE A 51 -8.77 15.72 -1.17
C ILE A 51 -7.40 15.59 -1.85
N THR A 52 -7.30 14.79 -2.91
CA THR A 52 -6.04 14.59 -3.65
C THR A 52 -5.47 15.90 -4.18
N GLN A 53 -6.32 16.77 -4.73
CA GLN A 53 -5.94 18.08 -5.28
C GLN A 53 -5.43 19.06 -4.22
N ARG A 54 -5.83 18.92 -2.94
CA ARG A 54 -5.29 19.72 -1.83
C ARG A 54 -3.78 19.55 -1.66
N ALA A 55 -3.22 18.40 -2.04
CA ALA A 55 -1.83 18.03 -1.78
C ALA A 55 -0.83 19.04 -2.40
N ARG A 56 -1.13 19.58 -3.59
CA ARG A 56 -0.31 20.62 -4.21
C ARG A 56 -0.23 21.85 -3.30
N ARG A 57 -1.36 22.37 -2.84
CA ARG A 57 -1.41 23.54 -1.96
C ARG A 57 -0.70 23.27 -0.63
N ARG A 58 -0.91 22.07 -0.02
CA ARG A 58 -0.22 21.66 1.21
C ARG A 58 1.30 21.69 1.04
N PHE A 59 1.79 21.16 -0.08
CA PHE A 59 3.21 21.18 -0.43
C PHE A 59 3.74 22.60 -0.64
N GLU A 60 3.03 23.43 -1.40
CA GLU A 60 3.41 24.82 -1.69
C GLU A 60 3.37 25.71 -0.45
N GLN A 61 2.54 25.41 0.54
CA GLN A 61 2.42 26.14 1.80
C GLN A 61 3.25 25.53 2.94
N ARG A 62 3.94 24.40 2.71
CA ARG A 62 4.64 23.62 3.76
C ARG A 62 3.69 23.19 4.90
N ASP A 63 2.41 23.02 4.60
CA ASP A 63 1.40 22.58 5.57
C ASP A 63 1.41 21.05 5.71
N TRP A 64 2.43 20.55 6.42
CA TRP A 64 2.64 19.11 6.61
C TRP A 64 1.62 18.47 7.54
N LEU A 65 1.08 19.24 8.49
CA LEU A 65 0.00 18.77 9.37
C LEU A 65 -1.30 18.61 8.59
N GLY A 66 -1.66 19.59 7.76
CA GLY A 66 -2.80 19.48 6.87
C GLY A 66 -2.65 18.34 5.87
N ALA A 67 -1.45 18.09 5.32
CA ALA A 67 -1.19 16.96 4.45
C ALA A 67 -1.44 15.61 5.15
N ARG A 68 -1.07 15.47 6.43
CA ARG A 68 -1.35 14.29 7.25
C ARG A 68 -2.83 14.09 7.51
N SER A 69 -3.54 15.18 7.84
CA SER A 69 -5.00 15.14 8.01
C SER A 69 -5.72 14.72 6.73
N ASP A 70 -5.31 15.27 5.58
CA ASP A 70 -5.85 14.91 4.26
C ASP A 70 -5.59 13.42 3.93
N ALA A 71 -4.44 12.86 4.34
CA ALA A 71 -4.14 11.45 4.14
C ALA A 71 -5.06 10.53 4.96
N VAL A 72 -5.30 10.87 6.24
CA VAL A 72 -6.23 10.12 7.11
C VAL A 72 -7.66 10.23 6.58
N GLU A 73 -8.12 11.44 6.24
CA GLU A 73 -9.45 11.67 5.66
C GLU A 73 -9.68 10.79 4.42
N ARG A 74 -8.66 10.68 3.55
CA ARG A 74 -8.73 9.90 2.32
C ARG A 74 -8.79 8.38 2.57
N ILE A 75 -8.07 7.89 3.60
CA ILE A 75 -8.12 6.48 4.00
C ILE A 75 -9.52 6.10 4.49
N GLU A 76 -10.13 6.95 5.31
CA GLU A 76 -11.44 6.69 5.92
C GLU A 76 -12.62 6.95 4.98
N LEU A 77 -12.44 7.77 3.96
CA LEU A 77 -13.51 8.22 3.06
C LEU A 77 -14.30 7.07 2.45
N TYR A 78 -13.61 6.03 1.97
CA TYR A 78 -14.26 4.90 1.31
C TYR A 78 -15.26 4.19 2.24
N ASP A 79 -14.85 3.89 3.46
CA ASP A 79 -15.69 3.15 4.41
C ASP A 79 -16.87 3.99 4.89
N ARG A 80 -16.68 5.32 5.02
CA ARG A 80 -17.78 6.28 5.29
C ARG A 80 -18.80 6.32 4.15
N CYS A 81 -18.34 6.43 2.90
CA CYS A 81 -19.23 6.47 1.72
C CYS A 81 -19.99 5.15 1.54
N VAL A 82 -19.31 4.00 1.73
CA VAL A 82 -19.96 2.68 1.69
C VAL A 82 -20.99 2.52 2.81
N ALA A 83 -20.72 3.04 4.00
CA ALA A 83 -21.68 3.00 5.10
C ALA A 83 -22.94 3.82 4.78
N ALA A 84 -22.77 5.04 4.28
CA ALA A 84 -23.88 5.92 3.88
C ALA A 84 -24.70 5.34 2.72
N ALA A 85 -24.01 4.81 1.69
CA ALA A 85 -24.68 4.16 0.55
C ALA A 85 -25.45 2.91 0.98
N GLY A 86 -24.89 2.08 1.86
CA GLY A 86 -25.55 0.90 2.40
C GLY A 86 -26.80 1.25 3.20
N ALA A 87 -26.75 2.27 4.06
CA ALA A 87 -27.93 2.75 4.81
C ALA A 87 -29.03 3.27 3.87
N ARG A 88 -28.67 4.01 2.82
CA ARG A 88 -29.60 4.51 1.80
C ARG A 88 -30.28 3.36 1.05
N LEU A 89 -29.49 2.37 0.59
CA LEU A 89 -30.02 1.20 -0.10
C LEU A 89 -30.94 0.36 0.80
N ALA A 90 -30.59 0.19 2.07
CA ALA A 90 -31.45 -0.50 3.04
C ALA A 90 -32.83 0.18 3.17
N ALA A 91 -32.85 1.52 3.23
CA ALA A 91 -34.09 2.28 3.26
C ALA A 91 -34.89 2.21 1.93
N GLN A 92 -34.21 2.17 0.77
CA GLN A 92 -34.85 2.07 -0.54
C GLN A 92 -35.41 0.69 -0.85
N LEU A 93 -34.72 -0.37 -0.41
CA LEU A 93 -35.07 -1.76 -0.68
C LEU A 93 -35.96 -2.37 0.42
N GLU A 94 -35.99 -1.78 1.60
CA GLU A 94 -36.81 -2.21 2.76
C GLU A 94 -36.74 -3.74 3.01
N ALA A 95 -37.88 -4.42 3.02
CA ALA A 95 -37.97 -5.87 3.24
C ALA A 95 -37.28 -6.71 2.15
N GLN A 96 -37.06 -6.14 0.96
CA GLN A 96 -36.39 -6.82 -0.14
C GLN A 96 -34.85 -6.63 -0.16
N SER A 97 -34.27 -5.97 0.83
CA SER A 97 -32.82 -5.74 0.94
C SER A 97 -31.98 -7.04 0.96
N GLN A 98 -32.60 -8.18 1.31
CA GLN A 98 -32.00 -9.52 1.32
C GLN A 98 -32.46 -10.42 0.15
N ASP A 99 -33.20 -9.88 -0.83
CA ASP A 99 -33.67 -10.63 -2.00
C ASP A 99 -32.58 -10.73 -3.06
N LYS A 100 -31.97 -11.91 -3.16
CA LYS A 100 -30.91 -12.17 -4.16
C LYS A 100 -31.40 -12.03 -5.62
N ALA A 101 -32.66 -12.35 -5.92
CA ALA A 101 -33.19 -12.23 -7.29
C ALA A 101 -33.29 -10.74 -7.68
N LEU A 102 -33.71 -9.88 -6.75
CA LEU A 102 -33.70 -8.44 -6.95
C LEU A 102 -32.28 -7.91 -7.14
N TRP A 103 -31.31 -8.34 -6.32
CA TRP A 103 -29.91 -7.94 -6.46
C TRP A 103 -29.26 -8.42 -7.75
N ALA A 104 -29.63 -9.58 -8.29
CA ALA A 104 -29.16 -10.03 -9.61
C ALA A 104 -29.65 -9.08 -10.72
N ARG A 105 -30.86 -8.57 -10.64
CA ARG A 105 -31.40 -7.56 -11.58
C ARG A 105 -30.71 -6.21 -11.41
N ILE A 106 -30.47 -5.79 -10.16
CA ILE A 106 -29.69 -4.57 -9.85
C ILE A 106 -28.27 -4.70 -10.42
N HIS A 107 -27.62 -5.85 -10.25
CA HIS A 107 -26.29 -6.14 -10.80
C HIS A 107 -26.25 -6.01 -12.32
N ALA A 108 -27.21 -6.63 -13.03
CA ALA A 108 -27.30 -6.55 -14.49
C ALA A 108 -27.51 -5.09 -14.95
N ARG A 109 -28.46 -4.38 -14.34
CA ARG A 109 -28.73 -2.97 -14.66
C ARG A 109 -27.53 -2.05 -14.37
N TYR A 110 -26.85 -2.28 -13.25
CA TYR A 110 -25.66 -1.53 -12.89
C TYR A 110 -24.51 -1.76 -13.91
N ALA A 111 -24.33 -3.00 -14.40
CA ALA A 111 -23.38 -3.31 -15.44
C ALA A 111 -23.61 -2.50 -16.73
N GLU A 112 -24.88 -2.34 -17.13
CA GLU A 112 -25.26 -1.49 -18.27
C GLU A 112 -24.93 0.00 -18.00
N LEU A 113 -25.25 0.52 -16.80
CA LEU A 113 -25.01 1.91 -16.44
C LEU A 113 -23.53 2.30 -16.47
N ILE A 114 -22.63 1.35 -16.17
CA ILE A 114 -21.19 1.62 -16.12
C ILE A 114 -20.43 1.23 -17.40
N ALA A 115 -21.08 0.60 -18.39
CA ALA A 115 -20.42 0.01 -19.56
C ALA A 115 -19.58 0.99 -20.39
N GLY A 116 -19.98 2.28 -20.42
CA GLY A 116 -19.26 3.35 -21.14
C GLY A 116 -18.34 4.21 -20.27
N LEU A 117 -18.22 3.93 -18.96
CA LEU A 117 -17.46 4.76 -18.03
C LEU A 117 -15.99 4.35 -17.99
N LEU A 118 -15.12 5.33 -17.68
CA LEU A 118 -13.71 5.07 -17.41
C LEU A 118 -13.53 4.37 -16.04
N ASP A 119 -12.44 3.61 -15.89
CA ASP A 119 -12.12 2.92 -14.63
C ASP A 119 -13.26 2.02 -14.10
N GLN A 120 -14.00 1.34 -14.97
CA GLN A 120 -15.15 0.49 -14.61
C GLN A 120 -14.88 -0.49 -13.47
N GLU A 121 -13.64 -0.95 -13.33
CA GLU A 121 -13.24 -1.89 -12.29
C GLU A 121 -13.38 -1.30 -10.88
N LEU A 122 -13.20 0.02 -10.74
CA LEU A 122 -13.43 0.71 -9.46
C LEU A 122 -14.93 0.73 -9.10
N TYR A 123 -15.80 0.94 -10.09
CA TYR A 123 -17.26 0.87 -9.92
C TYR A 123 -17.71 -0.53 -9.50
N LYS A 124 -17.18 -1.57 -10.15
CA LYS A 124 -17.46 -2.98 -9.83
C LYS A 124 -17.00 -3.34 -8.41
N THR A 125 -15.81 -2.89 -8.02
CA THR A 125 -15.28 -3.09 -6.66
C THR A 125 -16.16 -2.41 -5.61
N PHE A 126 -16.68 -1.21 -5.88
CA PHE A 126 -17.59 -0.51 -4.97
C PHE A 126 -18.92 -1.26 -4.85
N PHE A 127 -19.50 -1.69 -5.94
CA PHE A 127 -20.71 -2.52 -5.97
C PHE A 127 -20.54 -3.78 -5.12
N ASN A 128 -19.46 -4.56 -5.37
CA ASN A 128 -19.17 -5.78 -4.61
C ASN A 128 -18.98 -5.49 -3.11
N THR A 129 -18.44 -4.34 -2.74
CA THR A 129 -18.31 -3.96 -1.33
C THR A 129 -19.68 -3.72 -0.70
N LEU A 130 -20.65 -3.16 -1.44
CA LEU A 130 -22.01 -2.95 -0.97
C LEU A 130 -22.77 -4.27 -0.86
N THR A 131 -22.74 -5.14 -1.88
CA THR A 131 -23.42 -6.44 -1.83
C THR A 131 -22.96 -7.28 -0.64
N ARG A 132 -21.66 -7.26 -0.34
CA ARG A 132 -21.08 -7.98 0.81
C ARG A 132 -21.47 -7.41 2.18
N ARG A 133 -22.06 -6.23 2.24
CA ARG A 133 -22.72 -5.71 3.46
C ARG A 133 -24.10 -6.28 3.68
N PHE A 134 -24.82 -6.57 2.61
CA PHE A 134 -26.16 -7.15 2.68
C PHE A 134 -26.10 -8.67 2.79
N PHE A 135 -25.11 -9.29 2.14
CA PHE A 135 -24.95 -10.74 2.12
C PHE A 135 -23.58 -11.11 2.67
N ALA A 136 -23.56 -12.00 3.66
CA ALA A 136 -22.30 -12.59 4.15
C ALA A 136 -21.83 -13.68 3.18
N THR A 137 -21.51 -13.30 1.92
CA THR A 137 -21.16 -14.23 0.85
C THR A 137 -19.91 -15.03 1.19
N ARG A 138 -20.02 -16.36 1.22
CA ARG A 138 -18.91 -17.29 1.42
C ARG A 138 -18.25 -17.57 0.08
N GLY A 139 -17.00 -17.12 -0.11
CA GLY A 139 -16.36 -17.11 -1.41
C GLY A 139 -16.90 -15.99 -2.29
N VAL A 140 -17.49 -16.32 -3.44
CA VAL A 140 -18.05 -15.38 -4.43
C VAL A 140 -19.39 -15.87 -4.93
N ASP A 141 -20.32 -14.94 -5.12
CA ASP A 141 -21.64 -15.20 -5.72
C ASP A 141 -21.77 -14.43 -7.05
N ALA A 142 -21.51 -15.12 -8.18
CA ALA A 142 -21.49 -14.50 -9.50
C ALA A 142 -22.85 -13.91 -9.94
N ALA A 143 -23.95 -14.27 -9.29
CA ALA A 143 -25.27 -13.71 -9.60
C ALA A 143 -25.40 -12.26 -9.10
N ILE A 144 -24.69 -11.90 -8.03
CA ILE A 144 -24.82 -10.60 -7.36
C ILE A 144 -23.48 -9.88 -7.18
N GLU A 145 -22.37 -10.43 -7.66
CA GLU A 145 -21.04 -9.84 -7.57
C GLU A 145 -20.32 -9.88 -8.93
N PHE A 146 -19.53 -8.88 -9.22
CA PHE A 146 -18.64 -8.86 -10.38
C PHE A 146 -17.41 -9.72 -10.14
N VAL A 147 -17.31 -10.83 -10.82
CA VAL A 147 -16.27 -11.85 -10.61
C VAL A 147 -15.58 -12.15 -11.93
N ALA A 148 -14.73 -11.30 -12.40
CA ALA A 148 -13.87 -11.68 -13.52
C ALA A 148 -12.47 -11.99 -12.99
N LEU A 149 -12.09 -13.27 -12.95
CA LEU A 149 -10.73 -13.72 -12.61
C LEU A 149 -9.75 -13.56 -13.78
N SER A 150 -10.28 -13.37 -15.00
CA SER A 150 -9.52 -13.37 -16.26
C SER A 150 -9.21 -11.97 -16.82
N ILE A 151 -9.68 -10.90 -16.20
CA ILE A 151 -9.42 -9.54 -16.69
C ILE A 151 -8.11 -9.05 -16.09
N ALA A 152 -7.04 -9.03 -16.89
CA ALA A 152 -5.89 -8.20 -16.56
C ALA A 152 -6.28 -6.73 -16.73
N PRO A 153 -6.05 -5.85 -15.74
CA PRO A 153 -6.34 -4.41 -15.86
C PRO A 153 -5.62 -3.75 -17.04
N THR A 154 -4.64 -4.46 -17.59
CA THR A 154 -3.74 -4.04 -18.66
C THR A 154 -4.23 -4.40 -20.06
N ASP A 155 -5.34 -5.13 -20.22
CA ASP A 155 -5.77 -5.62 -21.52
C ASP A 155 -6.44 -4.55 -22.40
N ARG A 156 -6.82 -3.41 -21.82
CA ARG A 156 -7.42 -2.29 -22.54
C ARG A 156 -6.95 -0.97 -21.98
N ILE A 157 -5.95 -0.36 -22.63
CA ILE A 157 -5.64 1.06 -22.44
C ILE A 157 -6.68 1.85 -23.22
N THR A 158 -7.59 2.52 -22.52
CA THR A 158 -8.62 3.35 -23.14
C THR A 158 -8.20 4.80 -23.29
N HIS A 159 -7.37 5.29 -22.34
CA HIS A 159 -6.87 6.67 -22.32
C HIS A 159 -5.40 6.66 -21.89
N PRO A 160 -4.46 6.85 -22.82
CA PRO A 160 -3.04 6.95 -22.47
C PRO A 160 -2.82 8.07 -21.46
N VAL A 161 -2.05 7.77 -20.40
CA VAL A 161 -1.66 8.77 -19.40
C VAL A 161 -0.98 9.95 -20.08
N ALA A 162 -1.41 11.17 -19.78
CA ALA A 162 -0.81 12.38 -20.30
C ALA A 162 0.66 12.51 -19.88
N ARG A 163 1.53 12.74 -20.86
CA ARG A 163 3.00 12.72 -20.69
C ARG A 163 3.65 13.83 -21.50
N ARG A 164 4.74 14.35 -20.97
CA ARG A 164 5.64 15.31 -21.65
C ARG A 164 6.89 14.59 -22.09
N SER A 165 7.27 14.77 -23.34
CA SER A 165 8.45 14.15 -23.93
C SER A 165 9.52 15.22 -24.22
N TYR A 166 10.77 14.89 -23.89
CA TYR A 166 11.91 15.78 -24.04
C TYR A 166 13.00 15.03 -24.80
N ALA A 167 13.28 15.47 -26.02
CA ALA A 167 14.45 14.98 -26.76
C ALA A 167 15.74 15.62 -26.22
N VAL A 168 16.79 14.85 -26.12
CA VAL A 168 18.13 15.29 -25.71
C VAL A 168 19.02 15.34 -26.94
N ALA A 169 19.29 16.55 -27.42
CA ALA A 169 20.13 16.81 -28.59
C ALA A 169 21.37 17.67 -28.25
N GLY A 170 21.94 17.48 -27.05
CA GLY A 170 23.10 18.28 -26.59
C GLY A 170 23.10 18.46 -25.07
N ASP A 171 23.01 19.72 -24.61
CA ASP A 171 23.10 20.05 -23.18
C ASP A 171 21.91 19.48 -22.37
N LEU A 172 22.20 18.49 -21.57
CA LEU A 172 21.25 17.80 -20.69
C LEU A 172 20.77 18.72 -19.55
N ALA A 173 21.60 19.65 -19.06
CA ALA A 173 21.20 20.62 -18.06
C ALA A 173 20.13 21.57 -18.60
N ALA A 174 20.26 22.01 -19.86
CA ALA A 174 19.23 22.81 -20.52
C ALA A 174 17.90 22.05 -20.66
N VAL A 175 17.94 20.73 -20.90
CA VAL A 175 16.72 19.89 -20.92
C VAL A 175 16.09 19.82 -19.54
N PHE A 176 16.86 19.61 -18.46
CA PHE A 176 16.32 19.61 -17.11
C PHE A 176 15.79 21.00 -16.68
N ALA A 177 16.44 22.09 -17.09
CA ALA A 177 15.89 23.44 -16.84
C ALA A 177 14.50 23.60 -17.46
N ARG A 178 14.29 23.09 -18.68
CA ARG A 178 12.99 23.07 -19.34
C ARG A 178 12.00 22.16 -18.61
N VAL A 179 12.44 20.95 -18.18
CA VAL A 179 11.60 20.05 -17.36
C VAL A 179 11.10 20.78 -16.11
N LEU A 180 11.98 21.41 -15.34
CA LEU A 180 11.59 22.12 -14.13
C LEU A 180 10.62 23.29 -14.41
N ALA A 181 10.80 24.00 -15.52
CA ALA A 181 9.89 25.08 -15.95
C ALA A 181 8.50 24.58 -16.37
N ASP A 182 8.43 23.41 -16.99
CA ASP A 182 7.19 22.81 -17.47
C ASP A 182 6.30 22.22 -16.35
N TYR A 183 6.86 22.07 -15.12
CA TYR A 183 6.11 21.71 -13.92
C TYR A 183 6.08 22.88 -12.93
N PRO A 184 5.27 23.92 -13.21
CA PRO A 184 5.24 25.13 -12.39
C PRO A 184 4.58 24.89 -11.04
N PHE A 185 5.15 25.51 -10.01
CA PHE A 185 4.59 25.62 -8.66
C PHE A 185 4.37 27.10 -8.34
N ALA A 186 3.51 27.41 -7.37
CA ALA A 186 3.32 28.77 -6.87
C ALA A 186 4.57 29.31 -6.14
N VAL A 187 5.50 28.41 -5.77
CA VAL A 187 6.76 28.73 -5.12
C VAL A 187 7.90 28.58 -6.11
N PRO A 188 8.81 29.58 -6.24
CA PRO A 188 9.95 29.48 -7.15
C PRO A 188 11.00 28.46 -6.66
N TYR A 189 11.79 27.93 -7.59
CA TYR A 189 13.01 27.21 -7.24
C TYR A 189 14.03 28.19 -6.65
N ALA A 190 14.74 27.77 -5.59
CA ALA A 190 15.79 28.55 -4.95
C ALA A 190 16.93 28.89 -5.92
N ASP A 191 17.31 27.92 -6.75
CA ASP A 191 18.26 28.05 -7.87
C ASP A 191 17.90 27.03 -8.95
N PRO A 192 17.14 27.40 -9.97
CA PRO A 192 16.71 26.47 -11.02
C PRO A 192 17.87 25.99 -11.90
N GLN A 193 18.91 26.80 -12.07
CA GLN A 193 20.06 26.43 -12.90
C GLN A 193 20.96 25.40 -12.18
N ASP A 194 21.21 25.61 -10.88
CA ASP A 194 21.94 24.64 -10.07
C ASP A 194 21.16 23.32 -9.97
N CYS A 195 19.84 23.37 -9.78
CA CYS A 195 18.99 22.17 -9.79
C CYS A 195 19.11 21.40 -11.12
N ALA A 196 19.04 22.07 -12.24
CA ALA A 196 19.13 21.45 -13.57
C ALA A 196 20.54 20.85 -13.82
N ARG A 197 21.59 21.57 -13.45
CA ARG A 197 22.99 21.10 -13.55
C ARG A 197 23.20 19.83 -12.73
N LYS A 198 22.78 19.83 -11.47
CA LYS A 198 22.88 18.69 -10.56
C LYS A 198 22.09 17.48 -11.05
N LEU A 199 20.90 17.66 -11.62
CA LEU A 199 20.15 16.58 -12.25
C LEU A 199 20.91 15.97 -13.42
N ALA A 200 21.53 16.80 -14.26
CA ALA A 200 22.32 16.35 -15.41
C ALA A 200 23.58 15.57 -14.98
N GLU A 201 24.26 16.04 -13.95
CA GLU A 201 25.42 15.36 -13.36
C GLU A 201 25.00 14.00 -12.77
N ARG A 202 23.95 13.99 -11.94
CA ARG A 202 23.49 12.80 -11.23
C ARG A 202 22.96 11.71 -12.17
N ILE A 203 22.22 12.07 -13.23
CA ILE A 203 21.75 11.08 -14.19
C ILE A 203 22.92 10.50 -15.01
N GLY A 204 23.93 11.33 -15.32
CA GLY A 204 25.15 10.87 -15.97
C GLY A 204 25.90 9.84 -15.12
N GLU A 205 26.02 10.07 -13.82
CA GLU A 205 26.62 9.11 -12.88
C GLU A 205 25.81 7.81 -12.78
N GLN A 206 24.47 7.90 -12.65
CA GLN A 206 23.62 6.72 -12.49
C GLN A 206 23.50 5.86 -13.75
N LEU A 207 23.72 6.46 -14.93
CA LEU A 207 23.64 5.79 -16.23
C LEU A 207 25.00 5.69 -16.93
N ALA A 208 26.10 5.77 -16.18
CA ALA A 208 27.46 5.74 -16.71
C ALA A 208 27.80 4.43 -17.48
N ASP A 209 27.07 3.35 -17.20
CA ASP A 209 27.17 2.06 -17.90
C ASP A 209 26.39 2.01 -19.23
N TRP A 210 25.69 3.09 -19.60
CA TRP A 210 24.93 3.18 -20.85
C TRP A 210 25.83 3.63 -21.99
N GLU A 211 25.40 3.27 -23.24
CA GLU A 211 26.05 3.72 -24.46
C GLU A 211 26.05 5.26 -24.56
N ALA A 212 27.16 5.86 -24.98
CA ALA A 212 27.29 7.31 -25.08
C ALA A 212 26.60 7.88 -26.34
N PRO A 213 25.83 8.97 -26.24
CA PRO A 213 25.42 9.64 -25.01
C PRO A 213 24.36 8.83 -24.26
N PRO A 214 24.44 8.73 -22.91
CA PRO A 214 23.62 7.79 -22.14
C PRO A 214 22.13 8.17 -22.16
N VAL A 215 21.79 9.43 -22.38
CA VAL A 215 20.41 9.92 -22.41
C VAL A 215 20.06 10.47 -23.78
N ARG A 216 19.07 9.87 -24.43
CA ARG A 216 18.49 10.30 -25.71
C ARG A 216 17.19 11.06 -25.54
N GLY A 217 16.45 10.79 -24.46
CA GLY A 217 15.17 11.44 -24.19
C GLY A 217 14.61 11.11 -22.81
N LEU A 218 13.68 11.93 -22.41
CA LEU A 218 12.90 11.78 -21.18
C LEU A 218 11.42 11.80 -21.52
N GLU A 219 10.64 11.02 -20.79
CA GLU A 219 9.18 11.05 -20.85
C GLU A 219 8.65 11.04 -19.41
N LEU A 220 7.96 12.11 -19.01
CA LEU A 220 7.44 12.30 -17.66
C LEU A 220 5.91 12.41 -17.69
N MET A 221 5.22 11.78 -16.73
CA MET A 221 3.79 11.97 -16.52
C MET A 221 3.51 13.45 -16.21
N GLU A 222 2.45 14.02 -16.78
CA GLU A 222 2.05 15.40 -16.46
C GLU A 222 1.58 15.54 -15.02
N THR A 223 1.04 14.47 -14.44
CA THR A 223 0.61 14.43 -13.05
C THR A 223 1.81 14.41 -12.11
N VAL A 224 1.84 15.38 -11.18
CA VAL A 224 2.78 15.40 -10.07
C VAL A 224 2.26 14.53 -8.93
N PHE A 225 3.13 13.71 -8.35
CA PHE A 225 2.83 12.83 -7.23
C PHE A 225 3.28 13.49 -5.93
N TYR A 226 2.40 13.60 -4.95
CA TYR A 226 2.72 14.18 -3.65
C TYR A 226 2.65 13.12 -2.56
N ARG A 227 3.64 13.12 -1.68
CA ARG A 227 3.62 12.32 -0.46
C ARG A 227 4.51 12.93 0.61
N GLU A 228 3.97 13.08 1.81
CA GLU A 228 4.64 13.71 2.94
C GLU A 228 5.19 15.10 2.54
N ARG A 229 6.51 15.32 2.63
CA ARG A 229 7.17 16.60 2.34
C ARG A 229 7.67 16.76 0.91
N ARG A 230 7.31 15.84 0.01
CA ARG A 230 7.89 15.78 -1.33
C ARG A 230 6.85 15.77 -2.43
N ALA A 231 7.23 16.39 -3.54
CA ALA A 231 6.60 16.23 -4.83
C ALA A 231 7.53 15.40 -5.74
N TYR A 232 6.95 14.57 -6.61
CA TYR A 232 7.71 13.67 -7.46
C TYR A 232 7.23 13.80 -8.90
N LEU A 233 8.20 13.97 -9.82
CA LEU A 233 8.00 13.82 -11.25
C LEU A 233 8.39 12.38 -11.61
N VAL A 234 7.49 11.65 -12.24
CA VAL A 234 7.63 10.21 -12.49
C VAL A 234 7.56 9.92 -13.97
N GLY A 235 8.49 9.12 -14.47
CA GLY A 235 8.51 8.77 -15.89
C GLY A 235 9.61 7.79 -16.23
N ARG A 236 10.16 7.93 -17.44
CA ARG A 236 11.25 7.10 -17.95
C ARG A 236 12.29 7.92 -18.70
N VAL A 237 13.52 7.43 -18.65
CA VAL A 237 14.66 7.93 -19.41
C VAL A 237 15.02 6.91 -20.48
N TYR A 238 15.31 7.36 -21.68
CA TYR A 238 15.66 6.55 -22.82
C TYR A 238 17.13 6.72 -23.17
N GLY A 239 17.82 5.61 -23.36
CA GLY A 239 19.09 5.50 -24.06
C GLY A 239 18.90 5.08 -25.52
N GLU A 240 19.94 4.59 -26.18
CA GLU A 240 19.87 4.11 -27.57
C GLU A 240 19.00 2.85 -27.71
N SER A 241 19.24 1.85 -26.88
CA SER A 241 18.62 0.53 -26.98
C SER A 241 17.78 0.13 -25.75
N ARG A 242 17.81 0.94 -24.69
CA ARG A 242 17.17 0.62 -23.40
C ARG A 242 16.54 1.84 -22.73
N PHE A 243 15.70 1.59 -21.73
CA PHE A 243 15.13 2.62 -20.89
C PHE A 243 15.17 2.21 -19.41
N ALA A 244 15.12 3.22 -18.54
CA ALA A 244 14.96 3.05 -17.09
C ALA A 244 13.84 3.95 -16.56
N PRO A 245 13.27 3.65 -15.40
CA PRO A 245 12.44 4.62 -14.71
C PRO A 245 13.27 5.85 -14.36
N ILE A 246 12.61 6.99 -14.27
CA ILE A 246 13.17 8.21 -13.67
C ILE A 246 12.16 8.78 -12.68
N VAL A 247 12.64 9.11 -11.48
CA VAL A 247 11.86 9.84 -10.48
C VAL A 247 12.72 11.01 -10.01
N ILE A 248 12.19 12.23 -10.16
CA ILE A 248 12.78 13.44 -9.63
C ILE A 248 12.00 13.84 -8.40
N ALA A 249 12.63 13.81 -7.23
CA ALA A 249 12.04 14.23 -5.97
C ALA A 249 12.33 15.71 -5.71
N LEU A 250 11.28 16.48 -5.44
CA LEU A 250 11.34 17.90 -5.13
C LEU A 250 10.98 18.11 -3.66
N MET A 251 11.66 19.03 -3.01
CA MET A 251 11.40 19.45 -1.63
C MET A 251 11.18 20.97 -1.57
N HIS A 252 10.23 21.38 -0.74
CA HIS A 252 10.03 22.80 -0.43
C HIS A 252 10.76 23.15 0.86
N THR A 253 11.79 23.97 0.74
CA THR A 253 12.61 24.50 1.84
C THR A 253 12.26 25.96 2.14
N GLU A 254 12.86 26.55 3.16
CA GLU A 254 12.69 27.99 3.48
C GLU A 254 13.17 28.93 2.35
N ARG A 255 14.11 28.45 1.53
CA ARG A 255 14.69 29.19 0.41
C ARG A 255 13.93 29.01 -0.91
N GLY A 256 12.86 28.18 -0.93
CA GLY A 256 12.12 27.79 -2.13
C GLY A 256 12.25 26.31 -2.47
N LEU A 257 11.82 25.94 -3.66
CA LEU A 257 11.90 24.58 -4.15
C LEU A 257 13.35 24.19 -4.49
N ARG A 258 13.69 22.95 -4.21
CA ARG A 258 14.95 22.33 -4.67
C ARG A 258 14.71 20.89 -5.11
N VAL A 259 15.59 20.38 -5.92
CA VAL A 259 15.69 18.94 -6.17
C VAL A 259 16.29 18.28 -4.92
N ASP A 260 15.64 17.22 -4.41
CA ASP A 260 16.13 16.45 -3.26
C ASP A 260 16.83 15.16 -3.70
N ALA A 261 16.29 14.49 -4.74
CA ALA A 261 16.89 13.26 -5.27
C ALA A 261 16.53 13.02 -6.75
N LEU A 262 17.40 12.29 -7.44
CA LEU A 262 17.13 11.65 -8.72
C LEU A 262 17.29 10.15 -8.57
N ILE A 263 16.33 9.36 -9.06
CA ILE A 263 16.28 7.91 -8.91
C ILE A 263 16.00 7.26 -10.26
N THR A 264 16.93 6.45 -10.75
CA THR A 264 16.78 5.65 -11.98
C THR A 264 16.83 4.14 -11.71
N GLU A 265 17.31 3.73 -10.54
CA GLU A 265 17.36 2.33 -10.14
C GLU A 265 15.95 1.76 -9.93
N ARG A 266 15.54 0.75 -10.69
CA ARG A 266 14.22 0.10 -10.55
C ARG A 266 13.94 -0.40 -9.14
N ALA A 267 14.95 -0.92 -8.43
CA ALA A 267 14.79 -1.38 -7.06
C ALA A 267 14.40 -0.24 -6.11
N GLN A 268 15.01 0.93 -6.24
CA GLN A 268 14.74 2.10 -5.42
C GLN A 268 13.39 2.75 -5.78
N VAL A 269 13.05 2.81 -7.07
CA VAL A 269 11.71 3.23 -7.50
C VAL A 269 10.65 2.26 -6.98
N ALA A 270 10.91 0.94 -7.00
CA ALA A 270 9.99 -0.06 -6.44
C ALA A 270 9.79 0.12 -4.92
N VAL A 271 10.84 0.52 -4.18
CA VAL A 271 10.74 0.90 -2.76
C VAL A 271 9.85 2.12 -2.61
N LEU A 272 10.08 3.17 -3.40
CA LEU A 272 9.27 4.40 -3.37
C LEU A 272 7.78 4.11 -3.60
N PHE A 273 7.45 3.21 -4.52
CA PHE A 273 6.09 2.73 -4.78
C PHE A 273 5.66 1.55 -3.88
N GLY A 274 6.41 1.23 -2.84
CA GLY A 274 6.11 0.16 -1.87
C GLY A 274 5.42 0.62 -0.59
N TYR A 275 5.21 1.92 -0.43
CA TYR A 275 4.56 2.53 0.73
C TYR A 275 3.06 2.38 0.62
N THR A 276 2.52 1.37 1.24
CA THR A 276 1.13 0.94 1.04
C THR A 276 0.11 1.70 1.86
N ARG A 277 0.54 2.45 2.88
CA ARG A 277 -0.36 3.25 3.72
C ARG A 277 -0.09 4.75 3.63
N SER A 278 1.11 5.15 3.24
CA SER A 278 1.42 6.52 2.83
C SER A 278 1.22 6.64 1.33
N TYR A 279 -0.03 6.77 0.89
CA TYR A 279 -0.41 6.79 -0.51
C TYR A 279 0.07 8.05 -1.20
N PHE A 280 0.41 7.94 -2.49
CA PHE A 280 0.57 9.12 -3.31
C PHE A 280 -0.75 9.86 -3.49
N HIS A 281 -0.69 11.18 -3.39
CA HIS A 281 -1.71 12.09 -3.87
C HIS A 281 -1.32 12.46 -5.31
N ALA A 282 -1.93 11.80 -6.27
CA ALA A 282 -1.74 12.03 -7.69
C ALA A 282 -3.12 12.20 -8.33
N ASP A 283 -3.39 13.36 -8.92
CA ASP A 283 -4.66 13.65 -9.61
C ASP A 283 -4.65 13.01 -10.99
N LEU A 284 -5.02 11.74 -11.03
CA LEU A 284 -5.06 10.92 -12.23
C LEU A 284 -6.47 10.95 -12.83
N GLU A 285 -6.56 11.16 -14.13
CA GLU A 285 -7.83 11.09 -14.86
C GLU A 285 -8.36 9.64 -14.86
N THR A 286 -7.49 8.69 -15.22
CA THR A 286 -7.74 7.25 -15.15
C THR A 286 -6.66 6.57 -14.32
N VAL A 287 -7.08 5.85 -13.29
CA VAL A 287 -6.15 5.14 -12.41
C VAL A 287 -5.62 3.87 -13.07
N GLY A 288 -6.49 3.18 -13.83
CA GLY A 288 -6.13 1.97 -14.53
C GLY A 288 -4.99 2.19 -15.53
N ASP A 289 -5.07 3.21 -16.36
CA ASP A 289 -4.03 3.54 -17.35
C ASP A 289 -2.72 4.00 -16.68
N ALA A 290 -2.81 4.70 -15.54
CA ALA A 290 -1.63 5.03 -14.74
C ALA A 290 -0.95 3.76 -14.19
N VAL A 291 -1.71 2.78 -13.72
CA VAL A 291 -1.19 1.48 -13.27
C VAL A 291 -0.49 0.75 -14.42
N VAL A 292 -1.07 0.76 -15.63
CA VAL A 292 -0.43 0.19 -16.83
C VAL A 292 0.91 0.86 -17.11
N PHE A 293 0.94 2.20 -17.12
CA PHE A 293 2.19 2.94 -17.34
C PHE A 293 3.25 2.62 -16.27
N LEU A 294 2.88 2.68 -14.99
CA LEU A 294 3.79 2.38 -13.88
C LEU A 294 4.31 0.94 -13.94
N ARG A 295 3.50 -0.01 -14.41
CA ARG A 295 3.94 -1.39 -14.61
C ARG A 295 5.03 -1.52 -15.67
N THR A 296 5.05 -0.67 -16.71
CA THR A 296 6.18 -0.63 -17.66
C THR A 296 7.49 -0.22 -16.99
N LEU A 297 7.43 0.64 -15.99
CA LEU A 297 8.59 1.07 -15.19
C LEU A 297 9.00 -0.01 -14.18
N LEU A 298 8.03 -0.69 -13.60
CA LEU A 298 8.16 -1.64 -12.49
C LEU A 298 7.52 -3.00 -12.84
N PRO A 299 8.06 -3.76 -13.82
CA PRO A 299 7.41 -4.98 -14.36
C PRO A 299 7.21 -6.08 -13.31
N HIS A 300 8.03 -6.11 -12.27
CA HIS A 300 7.94 -7.11 -11.20
C HIS A 300 7.06 -6.68 -10.01
N LYS A 301 6.51 -5.45 -10.06
CA LYS A 301 5.63 -4.99 -9.00
C LYS A 301 4.19 -5.45 -9.25
N PRO A 302 3.56 -6.11 -8.27
CA PRO A 302 2.18 -6.56 -8.41
C PRO A 302 1.21 -5.40 -8.66
N VAL A 303 0.21 -5.64 -9.50
CA VAL A 303 -0.81 -4.66 -9.87
C VAL A 303 -1.61 -4.17 -8.65
N ASP A 304 -1.90 -5.08 -7.72
CA ASP A 304 -2.59 -4.78 -6.47
C ASP A 304 -1.86 -3.75 -5.61
N GLU A 305 -0.52 -3.81 -5.57
CA GLU A 305 0.29 -2.82 -4.86
C GLU A 305 0.32 -1.47 -5.58
N LEU A 306 0.30 -1.45 -6.92
CA LEU A 306 0.24 -0.21 -7.69
C LEU A 306 -1.09 0.52 -7.47
N TYR A 307 -2.23 -0.19 -7.48
CA TYR A 307 -3.50 0.41 -7.09
C TYR A 307 -3.48 0.93 -5.66
N THR A 308 -2.93 0.15 -4.75
CA THR A 308 -2.88 0.50 -3.33
C THR A 308 -2.08 1.77 -3.10
N VAL A 309 -0.87 1.90 -3.66
CA VAL A 309 0.00 3.08 -3.47
C VAL A 309 -0.58 4.36 -4.10
N LEU A 310 -1.48 4.22 -5.08
CA LEU A 310 -2.24 5.34 -5.66
C LEU A 310 -3.51 5.68 -4.84
N GLY A 311 -3.69 5.08 -3.66
CA GLY A 311 -4.83 5.34 -2.78
C GLY A 311 -6.09 4.53 -3.09
N ARG A 312 -6.01 3.56 -4.02
CA ARG A 312 -7.13 2.70 -4.40
C ARG A 312 -7.02 1.31 -3.76
N ALA A 313 -6.83 1.29 -2.43
CA ALA A 313 -6.56 0.07 -1.67
C ALA A 313 -7.65 -1.02 -1.81
N LYS A 314 -8.92 -0.63 -1.99
CA LYS A 314 -10.01 -1.62 -2.18
C LYS A 314 -9.92 -2.28 -3.56
N GLN A 315 -9.53 -1.54 -4.60
CA GLN A 315 -9.22 -2.13 -5.90
C GLN A 315 -7.97 -3.01 -5.82
N GLY A 316 -6.90 -2.53 -5.15
CA GLY A 316 -5.74 -3.38 -4.89
C GLY A 316 -6.12 -4.70 -4.23
N LYS A 317 -6.99 -4.67 -3.21
CA LYS A 317 -7.49 -5.88 -2.57
C LYS A 317 -8.25 -6.79 -3.54
N THR A 318 -9.07 -6.23 -4.44
CA THR A 318 -9.78 -6.99 -5.48
C THR A 318 -8.79 -7.66 -6.44
N GLU A 319 -7.74 -6.95 -6.86
CA GLU A 319 -6.69 -7.49 -7.74
C GLU A 319 -5.88 -8.61 -7.04
N ARG A 320 -5.54 -8.43 -5.76
CA ARG A 320 -4.88 -9.49 -4.97
C ARG A 320 -5.73 -10.76 -4.89
N TYR A 321 -7.04 -10.60 -4.66
CA TYR A 321 -7.99 -11.71 -4.68
C TYR A 321 -7.98 -12.43 -6.04
N ARG A 322 -8.13 -11.68 -7.14
CA ARG A 322 -8.14 -12.22 -8.50
C ARG A 322 -6.87 -13.00 -8.82
N HIS A 323 -5.71 -12.41 -8.51
CA HIS A 323 -4.41 -13.03 -8.77
C HIS A 323 -4.22 -14.32 -7.96
N LEU A 324 -4.62 -14.32 -6.67
CA LEU A 324 -4.55 -15.49 -5.81
C LEU A 324 -5.39 -16.63 -6.38
N PHE A 325 -6.66 -16.38 -6.68
CA PHE A 325 -7.56 -17.44 -7.16
C PHE A 325 -7.22 -17.90 -8.60
N ALA A 326 -6.73 -17.00 -9.45
CA ALA A 326 -6.18 -17.37 -10.74
C ALA A 326 -4.90 -18.23 -10.60
N HIS A 327 -4.07 -17.97 -9.60
CA HIS A 327 -2.90 -18.79 -9.29
C HIS A 327 -3.32 -20.20 -8.83
N LEU A 328 -4.25 -20.29 -7.87
CA LEU A 328 -4.77 -21.58 -7.39
C LEU A 328 -5.43 -22.40 -8.50
N ALA A 329 -6.14 -21.75 -9.42
CA ALA A 329 -6.74 -22.43 -10.56
C ALA A 329 -5.71 -23.00 -11.56
N ARG A 330 -4.55 -22.32 -11.70
CA ARG A 330 -3.44 -22.78 -12.56
C ARG A 330 -2.54 -23.83 -11.89
N HIS A 331 -2.54 -23.88 -10.56
CA HIS A 331 -1.72 -24.78 -9.75
C HIS A 331 -2.58 -25.58 -8.76
N PRO A 332 -3.52 -26.43 -9.25
CA PRO A 332 -4.49 -27.13 -8.40
C PRO A 332 -3.87 -28.14 -7.46
N GLU A 333 -2.65 -28.59 -7.74
CA GLU A 333 -1.90 -29.56 -6.92
C GLU A 333 -1.02 -28.87 -5.85
N GLU A 334 -0.89 -27.55 -5.91
CA GLU A 334 -0.10 -26.84 -4.90
C GLU A 334 -0.86 -26.78 -3.57
N ALA A 335 -0.15 -27.14 -2.50
CA ALA A 335 -0.73 -27.14 -1.15
C ALA A 335 -0.25 -25.94 -0.33
N PHE A 336 -1.16 -25.41 0.48
CA PHE A 336 -0.81 -24.51 1.57
C PHE A 336 0.04 -25.26 2.60
N VAL A 337 1.15 -24.64 3.00
CA VAL A 337 2.10 -25.14 3.97
C VAL A 337 2.42 -24.10 5.03
N HIS A 338 2.98 -24.49 6.15
CA HIS A 338 3.48 -23.53 7.13
C HIS A 338 4.48 -22.57 6.49
N ALA A 339 4.42 -21.30 6.86
CA ALA A 339 5.44 -20.34 6.45
C ALA A 339 6.77 -20.62 7.15
N ASP A 340 7.88 -20.23 6.51
CA ASP A 340 9.21 -20.32 7.11
C ASP A 340 9.33 -19.45 8.37
N GLY A 341 10.16 -19.89 9.31
CA GLY A 341 10.42 -19.21 10.57
C GLY A 341 9.80 -19.92 11.77
N GLU A 342 9.84 -19.25 12.92
CA GLU A 342 9.27 -19.77 14.16
C GLU A 342 7.73 -19.71 14.12
N ARG A 343 7.07 -20.69 14.74
CA ARG A 343 5.62 -20.70 14.85
C ARG A 343 5.15 -19.60 15.81
N GLY A 344 4.25 -18.74 15.31
CA GLY A 344 3.68 -17.66 16.11
C GLY A 344 2.77 -18.18 17.25
N MET A 345 2.85 -17.53 18.41
CA MET A 345 2.00 -17.82 19.56
C MET A 345 0.58 -17.26 19.39
N VAL A 346 0.44 -16.16 18.67
CA VAL A 346 -0.82 -15.42 18.47
C VAL A 346 -1.45 -15.74 17.12
N MET A 347 -0.63 -15.93 16.08
CA MET A 347 -1.09 -16.17 14.71
C MET A 347 -0.69 -17.57 14.21
N ALA A 348 -1.58 -18.23 13.47
CA ALA A 348 -1.23 -19.32 12.57
C ALA A 348 -0.82 -18.70 11.22
N VAL A 349 0.43 -18.97 10.79
CA VAL A 349 1.04 -18.36 9.60
C VAL A 349 1.37 -19.45 8.58
N PHE A 350 0.84 -19.31 7.36
CA PHE A 350 1.03 -20.29 6.30
C PHE A 350 1.14 -19.59 4.92
N THR A 351 1.55 -20.34 3.92
CA THR A 351 1.85 -19.82 2.59
C THR A 351 1.60 -20.85 1.50
N LEU A 352 1.60 -20.40 0.25
CA LEU A 352 1.78 -21.23 -0.95
C LEU A 352 3.24 -21.13 -1.39
N PRO A 353 3.97 -22.23 -1.59
CA PRO A 353 5.40 -22.19 -1.93
C PRO A 353 5.73 -21.32 -3.14
N SER A 354 4.97 -21.42 -4.23
CA SER A 354 5.21 -20.69 -5.47
C SER A 354 4.55 -19.30 -5.52
N TYR A 355 3.68 -18.92 -4.56
CA TYR A 355 3.01 -17.64 -4.52
C TYR A 355 3.53 -16.76 -3.37
N PRO A 356 3.98 -15.51 -3.65
CA PRO A 356 4.78 -14.72 -2.69
C PRO A 356 3.93 -13.99 -1.64
N VAL A 357 2.99 -14.68 -1.00
CA VAL A 357 2.19 -14.14 0.11
C VAL A 357 2.18 -15.07 1.32
N VAL A 358 1.90 -14.53 2.48
CA VAL A 358 1.58 -15.28 3.69
C VAL A 358 0.16 -14.97 4.14
N PHE A 359 -0.45 -15.97 4.73
CA PHE A 359 -1.78 -15.94 5.31
C PHE A 359 -1.65 -16.00 6.82
N LYS A 360 -2.36 -15.15 7.54
CA LYS A 360 -2.34 -15.09 8.99
C LYS A 360 -3.74 -15.19 9.55
N LEU A 361 -3.97 -16.18 10.41
CA LEU A 361 -5.21 -16.35 11.16
C LEU A 361 -4.92 -16.16 12.65
N ILE A 362 -5.75 -15.38 13.33
CA ILE A 362 -5.66 -15.22 14.78
C ILE A 362 -6.11 -16.55 15.44
N ARG A 363 -5.28 -17.09 16.34
CA ARG A 363 -5.60 -18.28 17.10
C ARG A 363 -6.74 -18.03 18.09
N ASP A 364 -7.49 -19.05 18.42
CA ASP A 364 -8.57 -18.99 19.42
C ASP A 364 -8.00 -18.82 20.85
N ARG A 365 -6.81 -19.36 21.09
CA ARG A 365 -6.09 -19.27 22.36
C ARG A 365 -4.62 -18.95 22.09
N PHE A 366 -4.07 -18.06 22.87
CA PHE A 366 -2.67 -17.69 22.78
C PHE A 366 -1.82 -18.51 23.76
N ALA A 367 -0.61 -18.89 23.35
CA ALA A 367 0.33 -19.59 24.21
C ALA A 367 0.93 -18.63 25.25
N TYR A 368 1.19 -19.16 26.45
CA TYR A 368 1.93 -18.41 27.48
C TYR A 368 3.28 -17.90 26.91
N PRO A 369 3.68 -16.68 27.20
CA PRO A 369 3.15 -15.72 28.20
C PRO A 369 2.13 -14.70 27.68
N LYS A 370 1.59 -14.85 26.47
CA LYS A 370 0.66 -13.87 25.87
C LYS A 370 -0.69 -13.85 26.60
N THR A 371 -1.08 -12.69 27.12
CA THR A 371 -2.33 -12.49 27.88
C THR A 371 -3.37 -11.66 27.13
N MET A 372 -3.01 -11.11 25.96
CA MET A 372 -3.87 -10.24 25.15
C MET A 372 -5.10 -10.97 24.60
N ALA A 373 -6.16 -10.19 24.33
CA ALA A 373 -7.37 -10.68 23.69
C ALA A 373 -7.30 -10.54 22.15
N ARG A 374 -8.10 -11.33 21.41
CA ARG A 374 -8.23 -11.22 19.95
C ARG A 374 -8.54 -9.80 19.47
N ALA A 375 -9.43 -9.09 20.17
CA ALA A 375 -9.81 -7.71 19.83
C ALA A 375 -8.61 -6.74 19.88
N GLU A 376 -7.66 -6.96 20.78
CA GLU A 376 -6.43 -6.16 20.89
C GLU A 376 -5.53 -6.39 19.69
N VAL A 377 -5.35 -7.65 19.27
CA VAL A 377 -4.61 -7.98 18.05
C VAL A 377 -5.21 -7.26 16.83
N GLU A 378 -6.54 -7.33 16.67
CA GLU A 378 -7.23 -6.63 15.58
C GLU A 378 -7.06 -5.11 15.67
N GLN A 379 -6.97 -4.54 16.89
CA GLN A 379 -6.70 -3.13 17.11
C GLN A 379 -5.28 -2.74 16.68
N LYS A 380 -4.27 -3.57 16.99
CA LYS A 380 -2.89 -3.36 16.55
C LYS A 380 -2.78 -3.36 15.01
N TYR A 381 -3.45 -4.30 14.33
CA TYR A 381 -3.52 -4.29 12.86
C TYR A 381 -4.21 -3.03 12.31
N ARG A 382 -5.27 -2.54 12.96
CA ARG A 382 -5.92 -1.26 12.59
C ARG A 382 -4.99 -0.07 12.78
N LEU A 383 -4.18 -0.05 13.85
CA LEU A 383 -3.20 1.00 14.08
C LEU A 383 -2.21 1.12 12.91
N VAL A 384 -1.68 -0.01 12.42
CA VAL A 384 -0.80 -0.05 11.23
C VAL A 384 -1.46 0.60 10.02
N PHE A 385 -2.75 0.33 9.78
CA PHE A 385 -3.47 0.89 8.63
C PHE A 385 -3.55 2.41 8.61
N HIS A 386 -3.47 3.05 9.75
CA HIS A 386 -3.58 4.51 9.88
C HIS A 386 -2.23 5.22 10.07
N HIS A 387 -1.18 4.49 10.45
CA HIS A 387 0.06 5.12 10.94
C HIS A 387 1.34 4.77 10.18
N ASP A 388 1.35 3.79 9.26
CA ASP A 388 2.54 3.53 8.45
C ASP A 388 2.79 4.67 7.46
N ARG A 389 3.80 5.49 7.75
CA ARG A 389 4.21 6.63 6.92
C ARG A 389 5.59 6.45 6.30
N VAL A 390 6.34 5.48 6.78
CA VAL A 390 7.76 5.31 6.45
C VAL A 390 8.02 4.07 5.61
N GLY A 391 7.00 3.27 5.33
CA GLY A 391 7.10 2.05 4.51
C GLY A 391 7.98 0.99 5.16
N ARG A 392 7.93 0.89 6.49
CA ARG A 392 8.65 -0.12 7.29
C ARG A 392 7.72 -1.17 7.90
N LEU A 393 6.42 -1.08 7.60
CA LEU A 393 5.42 -2.06 7.99
C LEU A 393 4.91 -2.79 6.75
N VAL A 394 4.67 -4.10 6.85
CA VAL A 394 4.09 -4.86 5.74
C VAL A 394 2.60 -4.52 5.58
N ASP A 395 2.10 -4.49 4.34
CA ASP A 395 0.67 -4.29 4.08
C ASP A 395 -0.11 -5.58 4.38
N ALA A 396 -0.77 -5.59 5.54
CA ALA A 396 -1.65 -6.67 5.95
C ALA A 396 -3.08 -6.38 5.50
N GLN A 397 -3.55 -7.03 4.45
CA GLN A 397 -4.92 -6.85 3.95
C GLN A 397 -5.85 -7.88 4.57
N LEU A 398 -6.89 -7.38 5.25
CA LEU A 398 -7.92 -8.23 5.83
C LEU A 398 -8.90 -8.74 4.76
N PHE A 399 -9.01 -10.05 4.61
CA PHE A 399 -10.03 -10.73 3.80
C PHE A 399 -11.05 -11.43 4.70
N ARG A 400 -12.29 -11.46 4.26
CA ARG A 400 -13.38 -12.14 4.96
C ARG A 400 -14.04 -13.15 4.05
N HIS A 401 -14.48 -14.27 4.67
CA HIS A 401 -15.22 -15.35 4.02
C HIS A 401 -14.51 -15.93 2.77
N LEU A 402 -13.17 -16.06 2.86
CA LEU A 402 -12.41 -16.77 1.82
C LEU A 402 -12.76 -18.26 1.86
N ARG A 403 -12.96 -18.83 0.67
CA ARG A 403 -13.30 -20.24 0.50
C ARG A 403 -12.20 -20.96 -0.26
N PHE A 404 -11.69 -22.05 0.30
CA PHE A 404 -10.61 -22.86 -0.27
C PHE A 404 -10.98 -24.33 -0.20
N ALA A 405 -10.57 -25.13 -1.20
CA ALA A 405 -10.74 -26.56 -1.14
C ALA A 405 -9.86 -27.16 -0.02
N ARG A 406 -10.44 -27.97 0.85
CA ARG A 406 -9.75 -28.61 1.99
C ARG A 406 -8.52 -29.41 1.56
N ARG A 407 -8.58 -30.09 0.41
CA ARG A 407 -7.48 -30.86 -0.17
C ARG A 407 -6.22 -30.04 -0.49
N GLN A 408 -6.36 -28.72 -0.61
CA GLN A 408 -5.22 -27.82 -0.87
C GLN A 408 -4.37 -27.52 0.37
N PHE A 409 -4.67 -28.11 1.53
CA PHE A 409 -3.91 -27.89 2.75
C PHE A 409 -3.09 -29.12 3.11
N ALA A 410 -1.80 -28.92 3.40
CA ALA A 410 -0.97 -29.99 3.94
C ALA A 410 -1.56 -30.51 5.27
N PRO A 411 -1.54 -31.82 5.53
CA PRO A 411 -2.23 -32.42 6.68
C PRO A 411 -1.89 -31.77 8.02
N ALA A 412 -0.61 -31.52 8.30
CA ALA A 412 -0.19 -30.92 9.56
C ALA A 412 -0.69 -29.47 9.74
N LEU A 413 -0.77 -28.68 8.64
CA LEU A 413 -1.36 -27.35 8.66
C LEU A 413 -2.86 -27.42 8.87
N LEU A 414 -3.54 -28.31 8.15
CA LEU A 414 -4.98 -28.51 8.28
C LEU A 414 -5.39 -28.82 9.71
N ASP A 415 -4.68 -29.75 10.35
CA ASP A 415 -4.93 -30.14 11.74
C ASP A 415 -4.73 -28.95 12.70
N GLU A 416 -3.67 -28.16 12.50
CA GLU A 416 -3.41 -26.96 13.29
C GLU A 416 -4.53 -25.93 13.15
N LEU A 417 -5.00 -25.67 11.93
CA LEU A 417 -6.06 -24.70 11.66
C LEU A 417 -7.41 -25.13 12.27
N LEU A 418 -7.76 -26.42 12.11
CA LEU A 418 -9.00 -26.96 12.64
C LEU A 418 -9.01 -27.09 14.17
N GLN A 419 -7.85 -27.15 14.82
CA GLN A 419 -7.74 -27.23 16.28
C GLN A 419 -7.54 -25.85 16.93
N GLY A 420 -6.72 -25.00 16.32
CA GLY A 420 -6.27 -23.75 16.93
C GLY A 420 -6.97 -22.48 16.44
N CYS A 421 -7.82 -22.56 15.38
CA CYS A 421 -8.49 -21.41 14.76
C CYS A 421 -9.97 -21.68 14.46
N ARG A 422 -10.68 -22.41 15.35
CA ARG A 422 -12.09 -22.86 15.15
C ARG A 422 -13.08 -21.71 15.00
N GLU A 423 -12.83 -20.59 15.67
CA GLU A 423 -13.66 -19.40 15.56
C GLU A 423 -13.56 -18.75 14.18
N THR A 424 -12.44 -18.96 13.49
CA THR A 424 -12.14 -18.35 12.21
C THR A 424 -12.31 -19.31 11.03
N VAL A 425 -11.99 -20.60 11.22
CA VAL A 425 -12.00 -21.62 10.18
C VAL A 425 -13.21 -22.53 10.36
N GLN A 426 -14.10 -22.53 9.37
CA GLN A 426 -15.29 -23.38 9.34
C GLN A 426 -15.20 -24.37 8.17
N THR A 427 -15.62 -25.60 8.40
CA THR A 427 -15.77 -26.59 7.33
C THR A 427 -17.13 -26.43 6.66
N ASP A 428 -17.15 -26.41 5.32
CA ASP A 428 -18.36 -26.30 4.50
C ASP A 428 -18.28 -27.32 3.36
N GLY A 429 -18.73 -28.56 3.62
CA GLY A 429 -18.53 -29.71 2.76
C GLY A 429 -17.04 -30.02 2.58
N GLU A 430 -16.58 -30.05 1.32
CA GLU A 430 -15.18 -30.30 0.96
C GLU A 430 -14.29 -29.03 1.04
N ASP A 431 -14.85 -27.91 1.50
CA ASP A 431 -14.16 -26.66 1.56
C ASP A 431 -13.94 -26.17 3.00
N LEU A 432 -12.97 -25.25 3.15
CA LEU A 432 -12.77 -24.43 4.33
C LEU A 432 -13.18 -23.00 4.04
N VAL A 433 -13.92 -22.39 4.96
CA VAL A 433 -14.29 -20.98 4.92
C VAL A 433 -13.58 -20.23 6.04
N PHE A 434 -12.78 -19.23 5.67
CA PHE A 434 -12.09 -18.37 6.61
C PHE A 434 -12.90 -17.08 6.81
N SER A 435 -13.54 -16.95 7.95
CA SER A 435 -14.33 -15.76 8.28
C SER A 435 -13.48 -14.49 8.35
N HIS A 436 -12.18 -14.62 8.66
CA HIS A 436 -11.25 -13.54 8.87
C HIS A 436 -9.81 -14.01 8.58
N CYS A 437 -9.13 -13.40 7.62
CA CYS A 437 -7.77 -13.76 7.23
C CYS A 437 -6.97 -12.53 6.80
N TYR A 438 -5.81 -12.30 7.39
CA TYR A 438 -4.86 -11.31 6.88
C TYR A 438 -3.98 -11.94 5.79
N ILE A 439 -3.83 -11.25 4.68
CA ILE A 439 -2.92 -11.64 3.59
C ILE A 439 -1.87 -10.55 3.42
N GLU A 440 -0.62 -10.94 3.50
CA GLU A 440 0.55 -10.07 3.43
C GLU A 440 1.54 -10.58 2.38
N ARG A 441 2.42 -9.68 1.91
CA ARG A 441 3.57 -10.10 1.11
C ARG A 441 4.51 -10.98 1.94
N ARG A 442 4.95 -12.11 1.37
CA ARG A 442 5.96 -12.95 1.99
C ARG A 442 7.32 -12.25 1.97
N LEU A 443 7.90 -12.08 3.15
CA LEU A 443 9.26 -11.59 3.36
C LEU A 443 10.13 -12.75 3.86
N ARG A 444 11.44 -12.67 3.65
CA ARG A 444 12.36 -13.62 4.27
C ARG A 444 12.65 -13.16 5.69
N PRO A 445 12.33 -13.94 6.75
CA PRO A 445 12.64 -13.59 8.13
C PRO A 445 14.11 -13.21 8.29
N LEU A 446 14.40 -12.09 8.97
CA LEU A 446 15.75 -11.52 9.04
C LEU A 446 16.73 -12.47 9.71
N ASN A 447 16.32 -13.18 10.78
CA ASN A 447 17.14 -14.16 11.47
C ASN A 447 17.55 -15.35 10.58
N LEU A 448 16.74 -15.73 9.59
CA LEU A 448 17.07 -16.73 8.58
C LEU A 448 17.93 -16.12 7.47
N TYR A 449 17.54 -14.94 6.98
CA TYR A 449 18.26 -14.25 5.91
C TYR A 449 19.74 -14.04 6.22
N LEU A 450 20.06 -13.59 7.44
CA LEU A 450 21.45 -13.34 7.89
C LEU A 450 22.33 -14.60 7.86
N ARG A 451 21.75 -15.80 7.93
CA ARG A 451 22.48 -17.08 7.86
C ARG A 451 22.66 -17.63 6.45
N GLU A 452 21.91 -17.10 5.48
CA GLU A 452 21.80 -17.65 4.12
C GLU A 452 22.55 -16.82 3.09
N VAL A 453 22.85 -15.56 3.41
CA VAL A 453 23.47 -14.64 2.45
C VAL A 453 24.94 -14.40 2.75
N GLU A 454 25.65 -13.91 1.72
CA GLU A 454 27.04 -13.49 1.85
C GLU A 454 27.22 -12.39 2.92
N PRO A 455 28.38 -12.34 3.62
CA PRO A 455 28.63 -11.43 4.73
C PRO A 455 28.31 -9.95 4.41
N ALA A 456 28.69 -9.45 3.23
CA ALA A 456 28.40 -8.07 2.85
C ALA A 456 26.92 -7.76 2.76
N ARG A 457 26.08 -8.72 2.32
CA ARG A 457 24.62 -8.58 2.30
C ARG A 457 24.02 -8.69 3.70
N ALA A 458 24.60 -9.53 4.55
CA ALA A 458 24.18 -9.64 5.95
C ALA A 458 24.44 -8.33 6.71
N ILE A 459 25.61 -7.71 6.53
CA ILE A 459 25.94 -6.40 7.09
C ILE A 459 24.98 -5.33 6.59
N ALA A 460 24.73 -5.26 5.28
CA ALA A 460 23.77 -4.31 4.72
C ALA A 460 22.36 -4.48 5.29
N ALA A 461 21.92 -5.73 5.49
CA ALA A 461 20.61 -6.02 6.05
C ALA A 461 20.48 -5.64 7.53
N ILE A 462 21.52 -5.87 8.34
CA ILE A 462 21.50 -5.50 9.76
C ILE A 462 21.60 -3.98 9.96
N VAL A 463 22.33 -3.28 9.10
CA VAL A 463 22.34 -1.82 9.10
C VAL A 463 20.97 -1.26 8.69
N ASP A 464 20.31 -1.83 7.67
CA ASP A 464 18.96 -1.39 7.30
C ASP A 464 17.89 -1.76 8.35
N TYR A 465 18.11 -2.83 9.14
CA TYR A 465 17.28 -3.13 10.32
C TYR A 465 17.37 -2.04 11.39
N GLY A 466 18.57 -1.57 11.75
CA GLY A 466 18.72 -0.44 12.66
C GLY A 466 18.07 0.84 12.11
N GLN A 467 18.21 1.08 10.80
CA GLN A 467 17.51 2.19 10.14
C GLN A 467 15.98 2.01 10.19
N ALA A 468 15.46 0.78 10.06
CA ALA A 468 14.03 0.51 10.15
C ALA A 468 13.46 0.86 11.54
N ILE A 469 14.18 0.54 12.60
CA ILE A 469 13.80 0.93 13.97
C ILE A 469 13.72 2.46 14.08
N LYS A 470 14.73 3.19 13.59
CA LYS A 470 14.75 4.66 13.60
C LYS A 470 13.61 5.27 12.78
N ASP A 471 13.33 4.71 11.61
CA ASP A 471 12.25 5.17 10.74
C ASP A 471 10.88 5.00 11.43
N LEU A 472 10.63 3.82 12.02
CA LEU A 472 9.41 3.54 12.78
C LEU A 472 9.28 4.47 14.00
N ALA A 473 10.33 4.58 14.80
CA ALA A 473 10.35 5.42 15.98
C ALA A 473 10.03 6.89 15.66
N ARG A 474 10.61 7.45 14.59
CA ARG A 474 10.33 8.81 14.09
C ARG A 474 8.89 9.00 13.60
N SER A 475 8.20 7.93 13.28
CA SER A 475 6.75 7.96 12.97
C SER A 475 5.87 7.68 14.18
N ASN A 476 6.44 7.70 15.38
CA ASN A 476 5.80 7.40 16.66
C ASN A 476 5.35 5.93 16.78
N ILE A 477 6.03 5.01 16.12
CA ILE A 477 5.73 3.57 16.21
C ILE A 477 6.89 2.85 16.91
N PHE A 478 6.57 2.12 17.97
CA PHE A 478 7.48 1.21 18.64
C PHE A 478 7.06 -0.23 18.34
N PRO A 479 7.93 -1.08 17.79
CA PRO A 479 7.60 -2.46 17.43
C PRO A 479 7.22 -3.36 18.62
N GLY A 480 7.55 -2.97 19.85
CA GLY A 480 7.43 -3.79 21.05
C GLY A 480 8.63 -4.72 21.18
N ASP A 481 8.60 -5.83 20.49
CA ASP A 481 9.70 -6.80 20.43
C ASP A 481 10.59 -6.54 19.20
N LEU A 482 11.84 -6.14 19.45
CA LEU A 482 12.83 -5.85 18.41
C LEU A 482 13.60 -7.09 17.91
N LEU A 483 13.15 -8.31 18.20
CA LEU A 483 13.82 -9.52 17.75
C LEU A 483 13.89 -9.61 16.22
N LEU A 484 15.01 -10.13 15.73
CA LEU A 484 15.27 -10.27 14.28
C LEU A 484 14.20 -11.07 13.54
N LYS A 485 13.58 -12.04 14.22
CA LYS A 485 12.50 -12.88 13.66
C LYS A 485 11.22 -12.11 13.32
N ASN A 486 11.02 -10.94 13.91
CA ASN A 486 9.84 -10.08 13.71
C ASN A 486 10.01 -9.12 12.54
N PHE A 487 11.20 -9.09 11.94
CA PHE A 487 11.52 -8.36 10.72
C PHE A 487 11.77 -9.31 9.57
N GLY A 488 11.47 -8.87 8.36
CA GLY A 488 11.75 -9.62 7.14
C GLY A 488 12.42 -8.74 6.11
N ILE A 489 13.22 -9.37 5.26
CA ILE A 489 13.92 -8.68 4.17
C ILE A 489 13.11 -8.75 2.89
N SER A 490 12.86 -7.60 2.29
CA SER A 490 12.21 -7.47 0.99
C SER A 490 13.19 -7.78 -0.15
N ARG A 491 12.67 -7.98 -1.38
CA ARG A 491 13.50 -8.18 -2.59
C ARG A 491 14.46 -7.01 -2.87
N ALA A 492 14.15 -5.82 -2.36
CA ALA A 492 14.99 -4.63 -2.48
C ALA A 492 16.00 -4.48 -1.33
N GLY A 493 16.15 -5.51 -0.48
CA GLY A 493 17.10 -5.51 0.65
C GLY A 493 16.65 -4.69 1.86
N ARG A 494 15.38 -4.25 1.92
CA ARG A 494 14.87 -3.46 3.04
C ARG A 494 14.32 -4.34 4.15
N ALA A 495 14.68 -4.01 5.38
CA ALA A 495 14.09 -4.59 6.58
C ALA A 495 12.70 -4.00 6.83
N ILE A 496 11.70 -4.86 6.94
CA ILE A 496 10.28 -4.52 7.10
C ILE A 496 9.77 -5.28 8.32
N PHE A 497 9.11 -4.59 9.23
CA PHE A 497 8.47 -5.18 10.41
C PHE A 497 7.12 -5.80 10.03
N TYR A 498 6.81 -6.99 10.54
CA TYR A 498 5.58 -7.71 10.21
C TYR A 498 4.86 -8.38 11.38
N ASP A 499 5.38 -8.27 12.61
CA ASP A 499 4.77 -8.84 13.82
C ASP A 499 4.14 -7.75 14.69
N TYR A 500 2.80 -7.61 14.60
CA TYR A 500 2.11 -6.44 15.13
C TYR A 500 1.47 -6.62 16.50
N ASP A 501 1.58 -7.81 17.11
CA ASP A 501 0.87 -8.11 18.36
C ASP A 501 1.33 -7.25 19.55
N GLU A 502 2.58 -6.78 19.58
CA GLU A 502 3.12 -5.92 20.64
C GLU A 502 3.32 -4.45 20.21
N LEU A 503 2.97 -4.10 18.98
CA LEU A 503 3.19 -2.77 18.45
C LEU A 503 2.41 -1.70 19.26
N CYS A 504 3.08 -0.58 19.61
CA CYS A 504 2.50 0.54 20.36
C CYS A 504 3.08 1.88 19.89
N PHE A 505 2.62 2.99 20.47
CA PHE A 505 3.24 4.28 20.21
C PHE A 505 4.50 4.48 21.06
N VAL A 506 5.54 5.09 20.46
CA VAL A 506 6.75 5.47 21.18
C VAL A 506 6.40 6.35 22.41
N THR A 507 5.40 7.22 22.26
CA THR A 507 4.94 8.12 23.35
C THR A 507 4.23 7.41 24.49
N GLU A 508 3.83 6.14 24.35
CA GLU A 508 3.24 5.29 25.38
C GLU A 508 4.29 4.51 26.16
N CYS A 509 5.50 4.33 25.58
CA CYS A 509 6.59 3.60 26.20
C CYS A 509 7.23 4.42 27.33
N ARG A 510 7.78 3.72 28.32
CA ARG A 510 8.57 4.28 29.42
C ARG A 510 10.02 3.81 29.29
N PHE A 511 10.82 4.59 28.58
CA PHE A 511 12.24 4.29 28.40
C PHE A 511 13.02 4.62 29.67
N ARG A 512 13.75 3.65 30.19
CA ARG A 512 14.53 3.79 31.42
C ARG A 512 15.80 2.94 31.38
N ALA A 513 16.84 3.40 32.11
CA ALA A 513 18.06 2.65 32.28
C ALA A 513 17.84 1.47 33.23
N LEU A 514 18.62 0.42 33.03
CA LEU A 514 18.67 -0.67 33.98
C LEU A 514 19.12 -0.16 35.35
N PRO A 515 18.39 -0.49 36.41
CA PRO A 515 18.89 -0.22 37.74
C PRO A 515 20.21 -0.93 38.01
N THR A 516 21.18 -0.23 38.55
CA THR A 516 22.45 -0.83 39.02
C THR A 516 22.19 -1.63 40.30
N ALA A 517 22.61 -2.89 40.30
CA ALA A 517 22.54 -3.70 41.53
C ALA A 517 23.30 -3.03 42.67
N ARG A 518 22.69 -3.02 43.85
CA ARG A 518 23.28 -2.40 45.05
C ARG A 518 24.06 -3.41 45.89
N HIS A 519 23.79 -4.71 45.74
CA HIS A 519 24.39 -5.81 46.47
C HIS A 519 24.60 -7.04 45.54
N GLU A 520 25.61 -7.87 45.86
CA GLU A 520 25.93 -9.09 45.10
C GLU A 520 24.75 -10.08 45.00
N ASP A 521 23.87 -10.12 46.02
CA ASP A 521 22.68 -10.98 46.00
C ASP A 521 21.65 -10.54 44.94
N GLU A 522 21.62 -9.25 44.56
CA GLU A 522 20.75 -8.74 43.48
C GLU A 522 21.27 -9.16 42.08
N GLU A 523 22.60 -9.28 41.93
CA GLU A 523 23.23 -9.75 40.67
C GLU A 523 23.05 -11.26 40.46
N LEU A 524 22.92 -12.03 41.54
CA LEU A 524 22.79 -13.47 41.52
C LEU A 524 21.33 -13.94 41.30
N HIS A 525 20.35 -13.04 41.36
CA HIS A 525 18.94 -13.39 41.15
C HIS A 525 18.69 -13.74 39.69
N ALA A 526 18.12 -14.93 39.44
CA ALA A 526 17.76 -15.43 38.12
C ALA A 526 16.58 -14.69 37.47
N GLY A 527 16.00 -13.65 38.09
CA GLY A 527 14.91 -12.82 37.61
C GLY A 527 15.14 -11.34 37.86
N ALA A 528 14.32 -10.47 37.29
CA ALA A 528 14.39 -9.05 37.53
C ALA A 528 14.15 -8.75 39.04
N TRP A 529 15.17 -8.25 39.72
CA TRP A 529 15.11 -7.86 41.14
C TRP A 529 14.48 -6.47 41.34
N TYR A 530 14.08 -5.81 40.23
CA TYR A 530 13.40 -4.53 40.17
C TYR A 530 12.02 -4.67 39.56
N HIS A 531 11.12 -3.76 39.90
CA HIS A 531 9.77 -3.75 39.31
C HIS A 531 9.80 -3.32 37.85
N VAL A 532 9.14 -4.09 37.00
CA VAL A 532 8.97 -3.83 35.55
C VAL A 532 7.48 -3.66 35.28
N ASP A 533 7.09 -2.46 34.85
CA ASP A 533 5.75 -2.17 34.36
C ASP A 533 5.60 -2.63 32.90
N GLU A 534 4.36 -2.82 32.45
CA GLU A 534 4.03 -3.32 31.11
C GLU A 534 4.63 -2.46 29.97
N ASN A 535 4.77 -1.14 30.19
CA ASN A 535 5.29 -0.20 29.20
C ASN A 535 6.79 0.14 29.40
N ASP A 536 7.45 -0.53 30.34
CA ASP A 536 8.88 -0.29 30.58
C ASP A 536 9.72 -0.87 29.45
N VAL A 537 10.63 -0.06 28.92
CA VAL A 537 11.55 -0.43 27.86
C VAL A 537 12.98 -0.10 28.27
N PHE A 538 13.86 -1.09 28.14
CA PHE A 538 15.29 -0.98 28.49
C PHE A 538 16.14 -1.09 27.21
N PRO A 539 16.42 -0.02 26.49
CA PRO A 539 17.12 -0.06 25.20
C PRO A 539 18.51 -0.69 25.29
N GLU A 540 19.19 -0.56 26.41
CA GLU A 540 20.54 -1.08 26.64
C GLU A 540 20.60 -2.61 26.60
N GLN A 541 19.46 -3.30 26.79
CA GLN A 541 19.38 -4.75 26.73
C GLN A 541 19.21 -5.31 25.31
N PHE A 542 18.69 -4.52 24.36
CA PHE A 542 18.38 -5.03 23.02
C PHE A 542 19.54 -5.76 22.34
N PRO A 543 20.80 -5.26 22.35
CA PRO A 543 21.90 -5.96 21.67
C PRO A 543 22.18 -7.35 22.22
N GLN A 544 21.79 -7.65 23.47
CA GLN A 544 22.04 -8.93 24.12
C GLN A 544 21.10 -10.03 23.62
N PHE A 545 19.86 -9.65 23.24
CA PHE A 545 18.82 -10.59 22.79
C PHE A 545 18.81 -10.84 21.28
N LEU A 546 19.59 -10.07 20.50
CA LEU A 546 19.58 -10.19 19.03
C LEU A 546 20.32 -11.43 18.53
N GLY A 547 21.22 -12.05 19.31
CA GLY A 547 21.95 -13.24 18.91
C GLY A 547 22.83 -13.05 17.66
N LEU A 548 23.37 -11.84 17.45
CA LEU A 548 24.22 -11.48 16.31
C LEU A 548 25.65 -11.99 16.48
N SER A 549 26.32 -12.33 15.36
CA SER A 549 27.76 -12.51 15.33
C SER A 549 28.48 -11.22 15.72
N PRO A 550 29.74 -11.29 16.20
CA PRO A 550 30.51 -10.10 16.56
C PRO A 550 30.56 -9.06 15.44
N GLU A 551 30.77 -9.46 14.20
CA GLU A 551 30.88 -8.58 13.04
C GLU A 551 29.56 -7.85 12.74
N LEU A 552 28.42 -8.56 12.80
CA LEU A 552 27.10 -7.97 12.59
C LEU A 552 26.71 -7.05 13.74
N ARG A 553 27.11 -7.40 14.96
CA ARG A 553 26.86 -6.56 16.16
C ARG A 553 27.66 -5.26 16.07
N GLU A 554 28.96 -5.35 15.69
CA GLU A 554 29.81 -4.18 15.49
C GLU A 554 29.24 -3.26 14.42
N ALA A 555 28.86 -3.78 13.26
CA ALA A 555 28.27 -3.00 12.17
C ALA A 555 26.96 -2.30 12.60
N LEU A 556 26.11 -2.97 13.39
CA LEU A 556 24.88 -2.39 13.91
C LEU A 556 25.16 -1.27 14.92
N LEU A 557 26.11 -1.49 15.85
CA LEU A 557 26.47 -0.51 16.87
C LEU A 557 27.18 0.70 16.26
N GLU A 558 28.05 0.52 15.29
CA GLU A 558 28.72 1.61 14.57
C GLU A 558 27.69 2.50 13.82
N ALA A 559 26.74 1.89 13.12
CA ALA A 559 25.77 2.63 12.32
C ALA A 559 24.61 3.22 13.13
N HIS A 560 24.21 2.58 14.24
CA HIS A 560 22.96 2.88 14.97
C HIS A 560 23.06 2.69 16.48
N GLY A 561 24.25 2.85 17.09
CA GLY A 561 24.45 2.65 18.54
C GLY A 561 23.52 3.49 19.43
N GLU A 562 23.09 4.66 18.94
CA GLU A 562 22.20 5.56 19.66
C GLU A 562 20.83 4.94 20.01
N ILE A 563 20.30 4.01 19.19
CA ILE A 563 19.01 3.36 19.49
C ILE A 563 19.04 2.46 20.72
N PHE A 564 20.25 2.13 21.20
CA PHE A 564 20.48 1.34 22.40
C PHE A 564 20.71 2.20 23.63
N THR A 565 20.45 3.51 23.56
CA THR A 565 20.58 4.46 24.66
C THR A 565 19.22 5.02 25.06
N VAL A 566 18.97 5.15 26.34
CA VAL A 566 17.73 5.75 26.88
C VAL A 566 17.58 7.20 26.40
N GLY A 567 18.69 7.95 26.37
CA GLY A 567 18.69 9.37 26.00
C GLY A 567 18.13 9.64 24.62
N TRP A 568 18.44 8.79 23.63
CA TRP A 568 17.91 8.94 22.27
C TRP A 568 16.38 8.80 22.21
N TRP A 569 15.81 7.81 22.92
CA TRP A 569 14.37 7.58 22.96
C TRP A 569 13.62 8.69 23.69
N LEU A 570 14.17 9.18 24.82
CA LEU A 570 13.55 10.28 25.57
C LEU A 570 13.53 11.58 24.76
N ALA A 571 14.65 11.92 24.10
CA ALA A 571 14.70 13.09 23.20
C ALA A 571 13.69 12.97 22.05
N LEU A 572 13.58 11.79 21.43
CA LEU A 572 12.59 11.54 20.39
C LEU A 572 11.16 11.67 20.89
N GLN A 573 10.85 11.17 22.11
CA GLN A 573 9.53 11.33 22.72
C GLN A 573 9.17 12.79 22.95
N GLU A 574 10.14 13.59 23.40
CA GLU A 574 9.97 15.02 23.63
C GLU A 574 9.67 15.75 22.32
N ASP A 575 10.44 15.47 21.25
CA ASP A 575 10.21 16.01 19.91
C ASP A 575 8.79 15.68 19.40
N ILE A 576 8.37 14.41 19.55
CA ILE A 576 7.05 13.98 19.11
C ILE A 576 5.94 14.68 19.89
N ARG A 577 6.07 14.80 21.22
CA ARG A 577 5.10 15.50 22.09
C ARG A 577 5.04 16.99 21.80
N ALA A 578 6.16 17.59 21.42
CA ALA A 578 6.23 18.98 20.95
C ALA A 578 5.62 19.18 19.55
N GLY A 579 5.15 18.11 18.91
CA GLY A 579 4.56 18.16 17.56
C GLY A 579 5.58 18.25 16.44
N ALA A 580 6.85 17.97 16.71
CA ALA A 580 7.87 17.92 15.68
C ALA A 580 7.57 16.79 14.69
N LEU A 581 7.60 17.14 13.40
CA LEU A 581 7.42 16.20 12.32
C LEU A 581 8.78 15.81 11.75
N ALA A 582 9.24 14.59 12.01
CA ALA A 582 10.47 14.10 11.43
C ALA A 582 10.33 13.95 9.89
N ASP A 583 11.35 14.36 9.15
CA ASP A 583 11.48 14.04 7.73
C ASP A 583 12.23 12.71 7.58
N VAL A 584 11.54 11.70 7.05
CA VAL A 584 12.13 10.39 6.76
C VAL A 584 12.17 10.21 5.25
N PRO A 585 13.35 10.43 4.61
CA PRO A 585 13.50 10.25 3.18
C PRO A 585 13.22 8.79 2.78
N PRO A 586 12.41 8.53 1.72
CA PRO A 586 12.10 7.17 1.28
C PRO A 586 13.22 6.52 0.44
N TYR A 587 14.36 7.16 0.31
CA TYR A 587 15.51 6.74 -0.47
C TYR A 587 16.82 7.03 0.27
N PRO A 588 17.89 6.25 0.01
CA PRO A 588 19.17 6.43 0.68
C PRO A 588 19.84 7.76 0.30
N SER A 589 20.71 8.25 1.21
CA SER A 589 21.41 9.53 1.05
C SER A 589 22.25 9.61 -0.23
N ARG A 590 22.80 8.49 -0.71
CA ARG A 590 23.55 8.43 -1.98
C ARG A 590 22.76 8.85 -3.22
N LEU A 591 21.42 8.83 -3.18
CA LEU A 591 20.55 9.28 -4.28
C LEU A 591 20.15 10.75 -4.17
N ARG A 592 20.49 11.40 -3.08
CA ARG A 592 20.21 12.83 -2.88
C ARG A 592 21.16 13.70 -3.71
N VAL A 593 20.68 14.90 -4.06
CA VAL A 593 21.33 15.86 -4.95
C VAL A 593 21.86 17.06 -4.16
#